data_26f961d273deb8a6ebd6fe07f65cbb4e
#
_entry.id   26f961d273deb8a6ebd6fe07f65cbb4e
#
_cell.length_a   1.000
_cell.length_b   1.000
_cell.length_c   1.000
_cell.angle_alpha   90.00
_cell.angle_beta   90.00
_cell.angle_gamma   90.00
#
_symmetry.space_group_name_H-M   'P 1'
#
loop_
_entity.id
_entity.type
_entity.pdbx_description
1 polymer ?
#
loop_
_entity_poly.entity_id
_entity_poly.type
_entity_poly.pdbx_seq_one_letter_code
_entity_poly.pdbx_strand_id
1 'polypeptide(L)'
;MALTEHITHFQTALRDWTPEPERDEAYFRHVRDGTLSSLDPGQAFEAIDEAVALLIEQEDDTLRYQCGLLVFALARQTSTTELPRRLDHDWNRVIAAIEHDEWLTSELHRWYRRPGRGWERFTWRTGC
;
A
#
# COMPACT_ATOMS: atom_id res chain seq x y z
N MET A 1 -14.80 -13.71 0.18
CA MET A 1 -14.79 -12.55 -0.70
C MET A 1 -13.53 -12.52 -1.54
N ALA A 2 -13.69 -12.26 -2.78
CA ALA A 2 -12.56 -12.22 -3.68
C ALA A 2 -11.55 -11.10 -3.36
N LEU A 3 -12.00 -10.06 -2.65
CA LEU A 3 -11.17 -8.91 -2.36
C LEU A 3 -9.92 -9.21 -1.53
N THR A 4 -9.90 -10.32 -0.80
CA THR A 4 -8.75 -10.64 0.03
C THR A 4 -8.13 -11.98 -0.34
N GLU A 5 -8.42 -12.45 -1.55
CA GLU A 5 -7.95 -13.76 -2.00
C GLU A 5 -6.43 -13.93 -1.89
N HIS A 6 -5.69 -12.90 -2.28
CA HIS A 6 -4.23 -12.98 -2.26
C HIS A 6 -3.60 -12.53 -0.95
N ILE A 7 -4.32 -11.79 -0.13
CA ILE A 7 -3.76 -11.22 1.10
C ILE A 7 -4.52 -11.63 2.36
N THR A 8 -5.23 -12.76 2.29
CA THR A 8 -6.02 -13.25 3.42
C THR A 8 -5.19 -13.37 4.69
N HIS A 9 -3.97 -13.86 4.58
CA HIS A 9 -3.10 -14.03 5.73
C HIS A 9 -2.78 -12.69 6.39
N PHE A 10 -2.49 -11.69 5.58
CA PHE A 10 -2.22 -10.35 6.08
C PHE A 10 -3.46 -9.74 6.73
N GLN A 11 -4.62 -9.94 6.11
CA GLN A 11 -5.88 -9.44 6.67
C GLN A 11 -6.15 -10.07 8.04
N THR A 12 -5.90 -11.37 8.18
CA THR A 12 -6.08 -12.05 9.44
C THR A 12 -5.16 -11.46 10.51
N ALA A 13 -3.91 -11.17 10.13
CA ALA A 13 -2.95 -10.57 11.05
C ALA A 13 -3.43 -9.21 11.55
N LEU A 14 -4.02 -8.39 10.67
CA LEU A 14 -4.57 -7.10 11.08
C LEU A 14 -5.72 -7.27 12.06
N ARG A 15 -6.58 -8.23 11.79
CA ARG A 15 -7.75 -8.48 12.61
C ARG A 15 -7.36 -8.92 14.01
N ASP A 16 -6.30 -9.73 14.10
CA ASP A 16 -5.85 -10.30 15.36
C ASP A 16 -4.81 -9.43 16.05
N TRP A 17 -4.50 -8.27 15.48
CA TRP A 17 -3.47 -7.40 16.03
C TRP A 17 -3.85 -6.84 17.38
N THR A 18 -2.88 -6.86 18.30
CA THR A 18 -2.99 -6.20 19.59
C THR A 18 -1.75 -5.35 19.79
N PRO A 19 -1.89 -4.14 20.34
CA PRO A 19 -0.73 -3.25 20.47
C PRO A 19 0.33 -3.82 21.43
N GLU A 20 1.43 -4.25 20.84
CA GLU A 20 2.59 -4.73 21.58
C GLU A 20 3.81 -4.13 20.91
N PRO A 21 4.31 -3.01 21.43
CA PRO A 21 5.36 -2.24 20.75
C PRO A 21 6.60 -3.04 20.33
N GLU A 22 6.96 -4.03 21.10
CA GLU A 22 8.15 -4.82 20.83
C GLU A 22 7.98 -5.77 19.64
N ARG A 23 6.75 -6.04 19.27
CA ARG A 23 6.43 -7.07 18.30
C ARG A 23 5.91 -6.54 16.97
N ASP A 24 5.36 -5.33 16.97
CA ASP A 24 4.62 -4.80 15.83
C ASP A 24 5.39 -4.85 14.52
N GLU A 25 6.57 -4.27 14.50
CA GLU A 25 7.34 -4.18 13.27
C GLU A 25 7.76 -5.55 12.76
N ALA A 26 8.34 -6.36 13.63
CA ALA A 26 8.82 -7.68 13.23
C ALA A 26 7.67 -8.58 12.79
N TYR A 27 6.56 -8.51 13.51
CA TYR A 27 5.40 -9.34 13.23
C TYR A 27 4.83 -9.03 11.85
N PHE A 28 4.56 -7.76 11.59
CA PHE A 28 3.97 -7.38 10.32
C PHE A 28 4.93 -7.55 9.15
N ARG A 29 6.23 -7.33 9.39
CA ARG A 29 7.22 -7.58 8.35
C ARG A 29 7.22 -9.04 7.96
N HIS A 30 7.18 -9.92 8.94
CA HIS A 30 7.18 -11.35 8.70
C HIS A 30 5.94 -11.78 7.90
N VAL A 31 4.78 -11.30 8.30
CA VAL A 31 3.52 -11.60 7.61
C VAL A 31 3.52 -11.04 6.20
N ARG A 32 4.01 -9.81 6.05
CA ARG A 32 4.10 -9.18 4.74
C ARG A 32 5.02 -9.95 3.80
N ASP A 33 6.19 -10.33 4.30
CA ASP A 33 7.14 -11.08 3.50
C ASP A 33 6.58 -12.43 3.09
N GLY A 34 5.86 -13.09 3.99
CA GLY A 34 5.21 -14.35 3.68
C GLY A 34 4.15 -14.20 2.59
N THR A 35 3.38 -13.12 2.67
CA THR A 35 2.37 -12.82 1.66
C THR A 35 3.02 -12.62 0.30
N LEU A 36 4.07 -11.80 0.27
CA LEU A 36 4.77 -11.49 -0.99
C LEU A 36 5.40 -12.72 -1.61
N SER A 37 5.98 -13.59 -0.80
CA SER A 37 6.71 -14.75 -1.33
C SER A 37 5.80 -15.75 -2.03
N SER A 38 4.50 -15.67 -1.79
CA SER A 38 3.53 -16.58 -2.40
C SER A 38 2.94 -16.05 -3.70
N LEU A 39 3.34 -14.85 -4.14
CA LEU A 39 2.73 -14.20 -5.28
C LEU A 39 3.73 -13.99 -6.41
N ASP A 40 3.29 -14.28 -7.64
CA ASP A 40 4.07 -13.88 -8.81
C ASP A 40 3.74 -12.42 -9.14
N PRO A 41 4.45 -11.78 -10.10
CA PRO A 41 4.19 -10.38 -10.42
C PRO A 41 2.75 -10.08 -10.83
N GLY A 42 2.11 -10.97 -11.58
CA GLY A 42 0.72 -10.78 -11.99
C GLY A 42 -0.23 -10.83 -10.80
N GLN A 43 -0.01 -11.78 -9.90
CA GLN A 43 -0.81 -11.89 -8.70
C GLN A 43 -0.57 -10.71 -7.76
N ALA A 44 0.68 -10.24 -7.69
CA ALA A 44 1.00 -9.05 -6.91
C ALA A 44 0.23 -7.84 -7.43
N PHE A 45 0.13 -7.69 -8.75
CA PHE A 45 -0.62 -6.61 -9.36
C PHE A 45 -2.09 -6.64 -8.93
N GLU A 46 -2.71 -7.82 -8.97
CA GLU A 46 -4.10 -7.99 -8.55
C GLU A 46 -4.26 -7.75 -7.05
N ALA A 47 -3.27 -8.18 -6.28
CA ALA A 47 -3.33 -8.03 -4.82
C ALA A 47 -3.30 -6.58 -4.36
N ILE A 48 -2.75 -5.67 -5.18
CA ILE A 48 -2.73 -4.25 -4.81
C ILE A 48 -4.15 -3.73 -4.62
N ASP A 49 -5.08 -4.12 -5.47
CA ASP A 49 -6.47 -3.68 -5.33
C ASP A 49 -7.07 -4.18 -4.00
N GLU A 50 -6.72 -5.40 -3.60
CA GLU A 50 -7.17 -5.95 -2.32
C GLU A 50 -6.57 -5.17 -1.15
N ALA A 51 -5.27 -4.86 -1.26
CA ALA A 51 -4.58 -4.12 -0.20
C ALA A 51 -5.10 -2.71 -0.07
N VAL A 52 -5.44 -2.06 -1.19
CA VAL A 52 -6.04 -0.72 -1.16
C VAL A 52 -7.39 -0.75 -0.44
N ALA A 53 -8.23 -1.73 -0.73
CA ALA A 53 -9.51 -1.86 -0.06
C ALA A 53 -9.30 -2.03 1.44
N LEU A 54 -8.33 -2.85 1.82
CA LEU A 54 -8.02 -3.10 3.22
C LEU A 54 -7.51 -1.84 3.92
N LEU A 55 -6.64 -1.09 3.25
CA LEU A 55 -6.09 0.15 3.79
C LEU A 55 -7.20 1.16 4.11
N ILE A 56 -8.12 1.33 3.19
CA ILE A 56 -9.19 2.32 3.33
C ILE A 56 -10.12 1.98 4.50
N GLU A 57 -10.26 0.71 4.82
CA GLU A 57 -11.08 0.27 5.94
C GLU A 57 -10.48 0.55 7.31
N GLN A 58 -9.17 0.74 7.38
CA GLN A 58 -8.51 0.89 8.68
C GLN A 58 -8.74 2.28 9.26
N GLU A 59 -8.92 2.33 10.58
CA GLU A 59 -9.08 3.59 11.28
C GLU A 59 -7.87 3.94 12.14
N ASP A 60 -7.02 2.95 12.42
CA ASP A 60 -5.85 3.10 13.26
C ASP A 60 -4.63 3.44 12.39
N ASP A 61 -3.88 4.47 12.76
CA ASP A 61 -2.73 4.92 11.97
C ASP A 61 -1.65 3.86 11.82
N THR A 62 -1.44 3.06 12.86
CA THR A 62 -0.46 1.98 12.79
C THR A 62 -0.86 0.96 11.73
N LEU A 63 -2.13 0.59 11.71
CA LEU A 63 -2.62 -0.38 10.74
C LEU A 63 -2.67 0.21 9.33
N ARG A 64 -2.99 1.49 9.21
CA ARG A 64 -2.92 2.18 7.91
C ARG A 64 -1.50 2.15 7.36
N TYR A 65 -0.53 2.41 8.23
CA TYR A 65 0.87 2.38 7.82
C TYR A 65 1.25 0.97 7.34
N GLN A 66 0.86 -0.06 8.07
CA GLN A 66 1.19 -1.44 7.68
C GLN A 66 0.53 -1.81 6.34
N CYS A 67 -0.71 -1.40 6.13
CA CYS A 67 -1.38 -1.63 4.85
C CYS A 67 -0.69 -0.87 3.72
N GLY A 68 -0.27 0.36 4.01
CA GLY A 68 0.46 1.17 3.03
C GLY A 68 1.79 0.54 2.64
N LEU A 69 2.50 -0.01 3.61
CA LEU A 69 3.75 -0.73 3.33
C LEU A 69 3.47 -1.94 2.45
N LEU A 70 2.35 -2.63 2.68
CA LEU A 70 2.00 -3.76 1.84
C LEU A 70 1.71 -3.32 0.41
N VAL A 71 0.96 -2.23 0.24
CA VAL A 71 0.69 -1.67 -1.10
C VAL A 71 1.99 -1.37 -1.81
N PHE A 72 2.92 -0.71 -1.15
CA PHE A 72 4.19 -0.35 -1.77
C PHE A 72 5.04 -1.58 -2.08
N ALA A 73 5.09 -2.54 -1.17
CA ALA A 73 5.85 -3.77 -1.41
C ALA A 73 5.28 -4.55 -2.58
N LEU A 74 3.95 -4.63 -2.69
CA LEU A 74 3.30 -5.28 -3.82
C LEU A 74 3.62 -4.54 -5.12
N ALA A 75 3.58 -3.20 -5.07
CA ALA A 75 3.90 -2.39 -6.25
C ALA A 75 5.28 -2.72 -6.78
N ARG A 76 6.26 -2.81 -5.89
CA ARG A 76 7.62 -3.15 -6.31
C ARG A 76 7.71 -4.55 -6.87
N GLN A 77 6.95 -5.47 -6.32
CA GLN A 77 6.98 -6.87 -6.78
C GLN A 77 6.39 -7.04 -8.18
N THR A 78 5.47 -6.16 -8.57
CA THR A 78 4.89 -6.21 -9.92
C THR A 78 5.91 -5.90 -10.99
N SER A 79 6.97 -5.18 -10.66
CA SER A 79 7.99 -4.72 -11.60
C SER A 79 7.43 -3.82 -12.71
N THR A 80 6.27 -3.21 -12.49
CA THR A 80 5.69 -2.26 -13.43
C THR A 80 5.21 -1.03 -12.69
N THR A 81 5.23 0.11 -13.36
CA THR A 81 4.70 1.34 -12.81
C THR A 81 3.27 1.60 -13.27
N GLU A 82 2.67 0.61 -13.92
CA GLU A 82 1.26 0.70 -14.31
C GLU A 82 0.40 0.77 -13.06
N LEU A 83 -0.53 1.71 -13.03
CA LEU A 83 -1.35 1.95 -11.86
C LEU A 83 -2.53 0.98 -11.84
N PRO A 84 -2.66 0.16 -10.80
CA PRO A 84 -3.81 -0.73 -10.69
C PRO A 84 -5.10 0.07 -10.62
N ARG A 85 -6.17 -0.50 -11.11
CA ARG A 85 -7.44 0.19 -11.26
C ARG A 85 -7.97 0.79 -9.98
N ARG A 86 -7.98 0.02 -8.90
CA ARG A 86 -8.50 0.50 -7.63
C ARG A 86 -7.63 1.57 -7.02
N LEU A 87 -6.32 1.39 -7.14
CA LEU A 87 -5.38 2.38 -6.64
C LEU A 87 -5.54 3.69 -7.39
N ASP A 88 -5.73 3.62 -8.70
CA ASP A 88 -5.97 4.82 -9.50
C ASP A 88 -7.25 5.53 -9.05
N HIS A 89 -8.32 4.77 -8.91
CA HIS A 89 -9.62 5.31 -8.52
C HIS A 89 -9.58 5.95 -7.13
N ASP A 90 -8.91 5.30 -6.19
CA ASP A 90 -8.89 5.72 -4.79
C ASP A 90 -7.59 6.41 -4.38
N TRP A 91 -6.79 6.86 -5.33
CA TRP A 91 -5.47 7.43 -5.06
C TRP A 91 -5.49 8.47 -3.92
N ASN A 92 -6.38 9.45 -4.01
CA ASN A 92 -6.41 10.50 -3.00
C ASN A 92 -6.76 9.98 -1.61
N ARG A 93 -7.61 8.97 -1.55
CA ARG A 93 -7.99 8.36 -0.28
C ARG A 93 -6.82 7.56 0.32
N VAL A 94 -6.09 6.88 -0.53
CA VAL A 94 -4.91 6.12 -0.09
C VAL A 94 -3.86 7.06 0.46
N ILE A 95 -3.56 8.12 -0.29
CA ILE A 95 -2.55 9.08 0.15
C ILE A 95 -2.98 9.75 1.46
N ALA A 96 -4.24 10.13 1.58
CA ALA A 96 -4.74 10.73 2.82
C ALA A 96 -4.60 9.77 4.01
N ALA A 97 -4.80 8.50 3.78
CA ALA A 97 -4.73 7.50 4.86
C ALA A 97 -3.31 7.30 5.38
N ILE A 98 -2.30 7.58 4.56
CA ILE A 98 -0.90 7.37 4.93
C ILE A 98 -0.09 8.67 4.98
N GLU A 99 -0.75 9.82 4.89
CA GLU A 99 -0.02 11.09 4.81
C GLU A 99 0.78 11.42 6.06
N HIS A 100 0.49 10.77 7.17
CA HIS A 100 1.27 10.91 8.39
C HIS A 100 2.68 10.34 8.22
N ASP A 101 2.94 9.59 7.19
CA ASP A 101 4.25 9.02 6.91
C ASP A 101 4.77 9.59 5.58
N GLU A 102 5.66 10.57 5.68
CA GLU A 102 6.19 11.27 4.50
C GLU A 102 7.00 10.35 3.60
N TRP A 103 7.75 9.44 4.19
CA TRP A 103 8.58 8.53 3.40
C TRP A 103 7.71 7.66 2.50
N LEU A 104 6.69 7.05 3.08
CA LEU A 104 5.83 6.13 2.34
C LEU A 104 5.06 6.85 1.23
N THR A 105 4.50 8.01 1.55
CA THR A 105 3.80 8.82 0.54
C THR A 105 4.74 9.20 -0.60
N SER A 106 5.95 9.63 -0.28
CA SER A 106 6.92 10.00 -1.28
C SER A 106 7.29 8.83 -2.18
N GLU A 107 7.45 7.65 -1.58
CA GLU A 107 7.82 6.47 -2.36
C GLU A 107 6.72 6.07 -3.33
N LEU A 108 5.46 6.16 -2.92
CA LEU A 108 4.34 5.84 -3.81
C LEU A 108 4.24 6.84 -4.95
N HIS A 109 4.38 8.13 -4.67
CA HIS A 109 4.40 9.14 -5.73
C HIS A 109 5.53 8.88 -6.71
N ARG A 110 6.68 8.55 -6.19
CA ARG A 110 7.84 8.29 -7.04
C ARG A 110 7.66 7.05 -7.89
N TRP A 111 7.18 5.98 -7.29
CA TRP A 111 7.02 4.72 -8.01
C TRP A 111 6.06 4.86 -9.18
N TYR A 112 4.91 5.46 -8.93
CA TYR A 112 3.88 5.58 -9.95
C TYR A 112 3.99 6.87 -10.75
N ARG A 113 4.95 7.72 -10.41
CA ARG A 113 5.17 9.00 -11.06
C ARG A 113 3.89 9.82 -11.09
N ARG A 114 3.15 9.74 -9.99
CA ARG A 114 1.87 10.42 -9.89
C ARG A 114 1.99 11.58 -8.92
N PRO A 115 1.83 12.81 -9.40
CA PRO A 115 2.01 13.98 -8.55
C PRO A 115 0.90 14.10 -7.53
N GLY A 116 1.26 14.61 -6.36
CA GLY A 116 0.29 15.00 -5.37
C GLY A 116 -0.26 16.36 -5.73
N ARG A 117 -1.18 16.87 -4.94
CA ARG A 117 -1.88 18.10 -5.24
C ARG A 117 -1.02 19.30 -5.56
N GLY A 118 -0.06 19.59 -4.71
CA GLY A 118 0.78 20.76 -4.93
C GLY A 118 1.83 20.51 -5.99
N TRP A 119 2.14 19.27 -6.17
CA TRP A 119 3.19 18.82 -7.04
C TRP A 119 2.88 19.04 -8.52
N GLU A 120 1.63 18.87 -8.90
CA GLU A 120 1.22 19.06 -10.28
C GLU A 120 1.58 20.44 -10.81
N ARG A 121 1.43 21.45 -10.00
CA ARG A 121 1.70 22.82 -10.41
C ARG A 121 3.16 23.04 -10.74
N PHE A 122 4.03 22.43 -9.96
CA PHE A 122 5.46 22.62 -10.19
C PHE A 122 5.93 21.85 -11.41
N THR A 123 5.42 20.64 -11.55
CA THR A 123 5.84 19.77 -12.63
C THR A 123 5.56 20.40 -13.98
N TRP A 124 4.39 20.94 -14.15
CA TRP A 124 4.00 21.53 -15.42
C TRP A 124 4.81 22.77 -15.73
N ARG A 125 5.14 23.52 -14.73
CA ARG A 125 5.88 24.77 -14.95
C ARG A 125 7.31 24.54 -15.30
N THR A 126 7.90 23.49 -14.84
CA THR A 126 9.30 23.26 -15.13
C THR A 126 9.53 22.73 -16.53
N GLY A 127 8.50 22.65 -17.29
CA GLY A 127 8.63 22.27 -18.69
C GLY A 127 8.92 20.82 -18.90
N CYS A 128 8.52 20.06 -18.03
CA CYS A 128 8.71 18.62 -18.16
C CYS A 128 7.99 18.11 -19.37
#